data_4900648d6ffe6793d69c1ca06a0f0f42
#
_entry.id   4900648d6ffe6793d69c1ca06a0f0f42
#
_cell.length_a   1.000
_cell.length_b   1.000
_cell.length_c   1.000
_cell.angle_alpha   90.00
_cell.angle_beta   90.00
_cell.angle_gamma   90.00
#
_symmetry.space_group_name_H-M   'P 1'
#
loop_
_entity.id
_entity.type
_entity.pdbx_description
1 polymer ?
#
loop_
_entity_poly.entity_id
_entity_poly.type
_entity_poly.pdbx_seq_one_letter_code
_entity_poly.pdbx_strand_id
1 'polypeptide(L)'
;FMVIDTAYWKQYNMRRHLIDMTSEWHDKVPFAEQSILNMVFCNNWLTLSFDNNYAVTKSSLSGYHLPNGQDYPKVLHYTSHRKPWLPLACQAYREVWWFYAQMDWSGVAENAALLPLSEDMIYPKGRPFTCLVYTNISEIPHLTDLISALPKVQFKIASRQHVTDKLAQLITYPNVTVYSAIAGLNGLDLELVRTSDLLLDINPGRKVVEILDAFRFENKPILGFEDLKSTKHNQQTYSRDRWKEM
;
A
#
# COMPACT_ATOMS: atom_id res chain seq x y z
N PHE A 1 10.61 -7.76 -13.98
CA PHE A 1 9.66 -8.54 -14.79
C PHE A 1 10.14 -8.61 -16.23
N MET A 2 10.20 -9.80 -16.79
CA MET A 2 10.76 -10.04 -18.12
C MET A 2 9.94 -11.10 -18.83
N VAL A 3 9.62 -10.85 -20.09
CA VAL A 3 8.98 -11.82 -20.99
C VAL A 3 10.02 -12.25 -22.02
N ILE A 4 10.21 -13.54 -22.18
CA ILE A 4 11.29 -14.11 -23.00
C ILE A 4 10.67 -14.87 -24.18
N ASP A 5 11.14 -14.58 -25.38
CA ASP A 5 10.92 -15.44 -26.54
C ASP A 5 11.78 -16.70 -26.43
N THR A 6 11.13 -17.81 -26.10
CA THR A 6 11.81 -19.08 -25.89
C THR A 6 12.36 -19.70 -27.19
N ALA A 7 11.81 -19.36 -28.34
CA ALA A 7 12.32 -19.81 -29.64
C ALA A 7 13.66 -19.10 -29.93
N TYR A 8 13.68 -17.80 -29.80
CA TYR A 8 14.91 -16.98 -29.90
C TYR A 8 15.96 -17.48 -28.91
N TRP A 9 15.58 -17.68 -27.65
CA TRP A 9 16.47 -18.13 -26.58
C TRP A 9 17.18 -19.44 -26.94
N LYS A 10 16.45 -20.42 -27.51
CA LYS A 10 16.99 -21.70 -27.94
C LYS A 10 17.85 -21.55 -29.19
N GLN A 11 17.37 -20.83 -30.19
CA GLN A 11 18.06 -20.64 -31.47
C GLN A 11 19.46 -20.05 -31.30
N TYR A 12 19.60 -19.05 -30.43
CA TYR A 12 20.87 -18.35 -30.19
C TYR A 12 21.67 -18.88 -28.98
N ASN A 13 21.23 -20.00 -28.40
CA ASN A 13 21.87 -20.60 -27.23
C ASN A 13 22.13 -19.58 -26.11
N MET A 14 21.16 -18.77 -25.82
CA MET A 14 21.27 -17.63 -24.88
C MET A 14 21.73 -18.07 -23.49
N ARG A 15 21.37 -19.29 -23.07
CA ARG A 15 21.85 -19.85 -21.80
C ARG A 15 23.37 -19.86 -21.74
N ARG A 16 24.04 -20.40 -22.77
CA ARG A 16 25.49 -20.48 -22.82
C ARG A 16 26.10 -19.08 -22.84
N HIS A 17 25.59 -18.23 -23.71
CA HIS A 17 26.06 -16.86 -23.84
C HIS A 17 25.99 -16.08 -22.52
N LEU A 18 24.90 -16.19 -21.77
CA LEU A 18 24.77 -15.53 -20.46
C LEU A 18 25.71 -16.12 -19.41
N ILE A 19 25.96 -17.44 -19.42
CA ILE A 19 26.94 -18.08 -18.52
C ILE A 19 28.33 -17.54 -18.80
N ASP A 20 28.73 -17.49 -20.06
CA ASP A 20 30.07 -17.02 -20.46
C ASP A 20 30.24 -15.53 -20.07
N MET A 21 29.24 -14.68 -20.35
CA MET A 21 29.24 -13.27 -19.93
C MET A 21 29.30 -13.14 -18.42
N THR A 22 28.55 -13.94 -17.68
CA THR A 22 28.58 -13.93 -16.22
C THR A 22 29.98 -14.32 -15.70
N SER A 23 30.61 -15.36 -16.27
CA SER A 23 31.95 -15.78 -15.87
C SER A 23 33.01 -14.70 -16.10
N GLU A 24 32.85 -13.91 -17.14
CA GLU A 24 33.78 -12.82 -17.49
C GLU A 24 33.57 -11.55 -16.65
N TRP A 25 32.29 -11.22 -16.31
CA TRP A 25 31.92 -9.89 -15.82
C TRP A 25 31.35 -9.86 -14.41
N HIS A 26 31.07 -10.99 -13.74
CA HIS A 26 30.36 -11.01 -12.44
C HIS A 26 31.02 -10.14 -11.36
N ASP A 27 32.35 -10.05 -11.33
CA ASP A 27 33.09 -9.22 -10.35
C ASP A 27 33.15 -7.73 -10.73
N LYS A 28 32.75 -7.38 -11.96
CA LYS A 28 32.89 -6.03 -12.52
C LYS A 28 31.57 -5.28 -12.62
N VAL A 29 30.45 -5.95 -12.37
CA VAL A 29 29.11 -5.36 -12.55
C VAL A 29 28.42 -5.11 -11.21
N PRO A 30 27.71 -3.95 -11.07
CA PRO A 30 27.15 -3.52 -9.79
C PRO A 30 25.86 -4.25 -9.39
N PHE A 31 25.12 -4.82 -10.34
CA PHE A 31 23.77 -5.38 -10.12
C PHE A 31 23.63 -6.81 -10.62
N ALA A 32 24.65 -7.64 -10.39
CA ALA A 32 24.66 -9.08 -10.71
C ALA A 32 23.98 -9.41 -12.07
N GLU A 33 22.96 -10.27 -12.05
CA GLU A 33 22.24 -10.74 -13.26
C GLU A 33 21.59 -9.60 -14.08
N GLN A 34 21.12 -8.54 -13.43
CA GLN A 34 20.51 -7.41 -14.14
C GLN A 34 21.51 -6.70 -15.05
N SER A 35 22.75 -6.53 -14.58
CA SER A 35 23.80 -5.91 -15.38
C SER A 35 24.17 -6.78 -16.60
N ILE A 36 24.29 -8.08 -16.41
CA ILE A 36 24.61 -9.02 -17.50
C ILE A 36 23.49 -9.01 -18.55
N LEU A 37 22.23 -9.09 -18.13
CA LEU A 37 21.10 -9.02 -19.05
C LEU A 37 21.07 -7.70 -19.81
N ASN A 38 21.31 -6.57 -19.13
CA ASN A 38 21.38 -5.26 -19.76
C ASN A 38 22.51 -5.17 -20.78
N MET A 39 23.66 -5.77 -20.50
CA MET A 39 24.77 -5.80 -21.45
C MET A 39 24.45 -6.63 -22.70
N VAL A 40 23.88 -7.82 -22.52
CA VAL A 40 23.57 -8.74 -23.63
C VAL A 40 22.43 -8.21 -24.49
N PHE A 41 21.41 -7.62 -23.89
CA PHE A 41 20.23 -7.14 -24.62
C PHE A 41 20.22 -5.62 -24.80
N CYS A 42 21.34 -4.94 -24.68
CA CYS A 42 21.43 -3.49 -24.84
C CYS A 42 20.79 -3.04 -26.17
N ASN A 43 19.83 -2.13 -26.08
CA ASN A 43 19.02 -1.65 -27.22
C ASN A 43 18.24 -2.72 -28.01
N ASN A 44 18.10 -3.92 -27.45
CA ASN A 44 17.41 -5.04 -28.11
C ASN A 44 16.30 -5.63 -27.23
N TRP A 45 15.56 -4.80 -26.54
CA TRP A 45 14.38 -5.16 -25.78
C TRP A 45 13.18 -4.29 -26.13
N LEU A 46 12.00 -4.81 -25.90
CA LEU A 46 10.76 -4.06 -25.96
C LEU A 46 10.35 -3.63 -24.55
N THR A 47 10.13 -2.34 -24.38
CA THR A 47 9.62 -1.79 -23.11
C THR A 47 8.13 -2.10 -22.98
N LEU A 48 7.75 -2.80 -21.92
CA LEU A 48 6.37 -2.98 -21.54
C LEU A 48 5.81 -1.72 -20.87
N SER A 49 4.49 -1.57 -20.89
CA SER A 49 3.81 -0.51 -20.19
C SER A 49 4.16 -0.55 -18.70
N PHE A 50 4.28 0.62 -18.08
CA PHE A 50 4.71 0.80 -16.69
C PHE A 50 3.83 0.06 -15.67
N ASP A 51 2.54 -0.09 -15.96
CA ASP A 51 1.58 -0.84 -15.14
C ASP A 51 1.89 -2.35 -15.03
N ASN A 52 2.69 -2.90 -15.96
CA ASN A 52 3.11 -4.30 -15.92
C ASN A 52 4.29 -4.58 -14.96
N ASN A 53 4.90 -3.56 -14.40
CA ASN A 53 5.95 -3.71 -13.39
C ASN A 53 6.05 -2.43 -12.56
N TYR A 54 4.99 -2.11 -11.87
CA TYR A 54 4.94 -0.92 -11.02
C TYR A 54 5.82 -1.11 -9.79
N ALA A 55 6.97 -0.47 -9.78
CA ALA A 55 7.90 -0.51 -8.65
C ALA A 55 7.34 0.31 -7.48
N VAL A 56 6.88 -0.38 -6.43
CA VAL A 56 6.41 0.27 -5.20
C VAL A 56 7.61 0.76 -4.42
N THR A 57 7.82 2.07 -4.48
CA THR A 57 8.96 2.75 -3.84
C THR A 57 8.45 3.78 -2.83
N LYS A 58 9.37 4.44 -2.13
CA LYS A 58 9.04 5.54 -1.22
C LYS A 58 8.28 6.68 -1.91
N SER A 59 8.55 6.92 -3.19
CA SER A 59 7.84 7.92 -4.00
C SER A 59 6.40 7.52 -4.35
N SER A 60 6.06 6.25 -4.30
CA SER A 60 4.67 5.78 -4.48
C SER A 60 3.74 6.24 -3.37
N LEU A 61 4.28 6.71 -2.24
CA LEU A 61 3.52 7.33 -1.14
C LEU A 61 3.04 8.75 -1.47
N SER A 62 3.59 9.38 -2.49
CA SER A 62 3.33 10.78 -2.84
C SER A 62 2.23 10.97 -3.90
N GLY A 63 1.24 10.09 -3.94
CA GLY A 63 0.07 10.28 -4.82
C GLY A 63 0.35 10.04 -6.30
N TYR A 64 1.13 9.00 -6.61
CA TYR A 64 1.35 8.62 -7.99
C TYR A 64 0.06 8.03 -8.57
N HIS A 65 -0.64 8.82 -9.36
CA HIS A 65 -1.77 8.32 -10.14
C HIS A 65 -1.25 7.49 -11.31
N LEU A 66 -1.81 6.29 -11.46
CA LEU A 66 -1.55 5.50 -12.64
C LEU A 66 -2.01 6.27 -13.89
N PRO A 67 -1.24 6.24 -14.98
CA PRO A 67 -1.70 6.73 -16.26
C PRO A 67 -3.02 6.02 -16.59
N ASN A 68 -4.02 6.76 -17.06
CA ASN A 68 -5.32 6.26 -17.53
C ASN A 68 -6.40 6.02 -16.45
N GLY A 69 -6.29 6.56 -15.24
CA GLY A 69 -7.35 6.48 -14.23
C GLY A 69 -7.62 5.06 -13.70
N GLN A 70 -6.64 4.17 -13.82
CA GLN A 70 -6.70 2.85 -13.21
C GLN A 70 -6.44 2.95 -11.71
N ASP A 71 -7.24 2.26 -10.91
CA ASP A 71 -7.06 2.23 -9.46
C ASP A 71 -5.82 1.45 -9.04
N TYR A 72 -5.43 0.43 -9.81
CA TYR A 72 -4.31 -0.47 -9.50
C TYR A 72 -3.47 -0.81 -10.73
N PRO A 73 -2.13 -0.93 -10.58
CA PRO A 73 -1.28 -1.48 -11.62
C PRO A 73 -1.51 -2.99 -11.80
N LYS A 74 -1.23 -3.51 -12.98
CA LYS A 74 -1.38 -4.95 -13.30
C LYS A 74 -0.41 -5.81 -12.49
N VAL A 75 0.81 -5.32 -12.27
CA VAL A 75 1.82 -6.02 -11.49
C VAL A 75 2.46 -5.05 -10.50
N LEU A 76 2.27 -5.31 -9.20
CA LEU A 76 2.93 -4.60 -8.10
C LEU A 76 4.26 -5.26 -7.78
N HIS A 77 5.33 -4.50 -7.86
CA HIS A 77 6.67 -4.97 -7.52
C HIS A 77 7.22 -4.22 -6.30
N TYR A 78 7.19 -4.85 -5.15
CA TYR A 78 7.78 -4.30 -3.92
C TYR A 78 9.29 -4.45 -3.97
N THR A 79 9.96 -3.44 -4.50
CA THR A 79 11.42 -3.39 -4.65
C THR A 79 12.11 -3.17 -3.31
N SER A 80 13.41 -3.46 -3.24
CA SER A 80 14.26 -3.25 -2.06
C SER A 80 13.89 -4.08 -0.82
N HIS A 81 14.54 -3.77 0.30
CA HIS A 81 14.31 -4.39 1.61
C HIS A 81 12.98 -3.96 2.28
N ARG A 82 12.30 -2.96 1.73
CA ARG A 82 11.01 -2.45 2.26
C ARG A 82 9.86 -3.27 1.73
N LYS A 83 9.56 -4.38 2.39
CA LYS A 83 8.50 -5.30 1.98
C LYS A 83 7.19 -5.01 2.72
N PRO A 84 6.02 -5.28 2.12
CA PRO A 84 4.71 -4.92 2.70
C PRO A 84 4.40 -5.62 4.03
N TRP A 85 5.11 -6.68 4.37
CA TRP A 85 4.98 -7.42 5.63
C TRP A 85 5.96 -6.98 6.71
N LEU A 86 6.88 -6.06 6.42
CA LEU A 86 7.85 -5.57 7.39
C LEU A 86 7.36 -4.30 8.08
N PRO A 87 7.70 -4.11 9.37
CA PRO A 87 7.46 -2.85 10.07
C PRO A 87 8.14 -1.68 9.36
N LEU A 88 7.47 -0.53 9.35
CA LEU A 88 7.98 0.71 8.74
C LEU A 88 8.39 0.59 7.25
N ALA A 89 7.90 -0.43 6.58
CA ALA A 89 8.14 -0.63 5.15
C ALA A 89 7.34 0.37 4.29
N CYS A 90 7.52 0.31 2.98
CA CYS A 90 6.65 0.98 2.03
C CYS A 90 5.21 0.49 2.23
N GLN A 91 4.27 1.42 2.39
CA GLN A 91 2.89 1.10 2.75
C GLN A 91 1.92 1.19 1.58
N ALA A 92 2.35 1.76 0.45
CA ALA A 92 1.50 1.84 -0.74
C ALA A 92 1.09 0.44 -1.22
N TYR A 93 -0.18 0.27 -1.50
CA TYR A 93 -0.78 -1.00 -1.96
C TYR A 93 -0.55 -2.20 -1.02
N ARG A 94 -0.31 -1.96 0.26
CA ARG A 94 -0.08 -3.01 1.24
C ARG A 94 -1.31 -3.91 1.41
N GLU A 95 -2.50 -3.34 1.33
CA GLU A 95 -3.79 -4.04 1.35
C GLU A 95 -3.91 -5.08 0.23
N VAL A 96 -3.42 -4.78 -0.96
CA VAL A 96 -3.39 -5.71 -2.11
C VAL A 96 -2.49 -6.91 -1.80
N TRP A 97 -1.31 -6.66 -1.24
CA TRP A 97 -0.42 -7.75 -0.84
C TRP A 97 -1.07 -8.67 0.19
N TRP A 98 -1.69 -8.11 1.24
CA TRP A 98 -2.37 -8.89 2.27
C TRP A 98 -3.56 -9.66 1.73
N PHE A 99 -4.31 -9.10 0.78
CA PHE A 99 -5.40 -9.82 0.10
C PHE A 99 -4.88 -11.10 -0.54
N TYR A 100 -3.79 -11.04 -1.30
CA TYR A 100 -3.19 -12.23 -1.91
C TYR A 100 -2.55 -13.17 -0.90
N ALA A 101 -1.92 -12.64 0.14
CA ALA A 101 -1.26 -13.46 1.16
C ALA A 101 -2.25 -14.32 1.97
N GLN A 102 -3.50 -13.87 2.08
CA GLN A 102 -4.56 -14.57 2.81
C GLN A 102 -5.46 -15.44 1.91
N MET A 103 -5.23 -15.40 0.60
CA MET A 103 -6.04 -16.18 -0.35
C MET A 103 -5.81 -17.67 -0.17
N ASP A 104 -6.88 -18.43 -0.22
CA ASP A 104 -6.78 -19.89 -0.31
C ASP A 104 -6.34 -20.33 -1.70
N TRP A 105 -5.02 -20.41 -1.88
CA TRP A 105 -4.42 -20.80 -3.15
C TRP A 105 -4.72 -22.26 -3.53
N SER A 106 -5.04 -23.13 -2.56
CA SER A 106 -5.45 -24.51 -2.84
C SER A 106 -6.80 -24.51 -3.58
N GLY A 107 -7.77 -23.75 -3.07
CA GLY A 107 -9.06 -23.58 -3.72
C GLY A 107 -8.97 -22.95 -5.11
N VAL A 108 -8.06 -21.99 -5.30
CA VAL A 108 -7.79 -21.38 -6.61
C VAL A 108 -7.18 -22.41 -7.59
N ALA A 109 -6.24 -23.24 -7.13
CA ALA A 109 -5.59 -24.26 -7.97
C ALA A 109 -6.56 -25.39 -8.37
N GLU A 110 -7.44 -25.80 -7.47
CA GLU A 110 -8.46 -26.82 -7.75
C GLU A 110 -9.49 -26.34 -8.77
N ASN A 111 -9.77 -25.05 -8.82
CA ASN A 111 -10.68 -24.42 -9.75
C ASN A 111 -9.94 -23.74 -10.92
N ALA A 112 -9.07 -24.47 -11.61
CA ALA A 112 -8.31 -23.95 -12.76
C ALA A 112 -9.17 -23.31 -13.87
N ALA A 113 -10.47 -23.61 -13.91
CA ALA A 113 -11.45 -22.94 -14.76
C ALA A 113 -11.70 -21.46 -14.38
N LEU A 114 -11.26 -21.05 -13.18
CA LEU A 114 -11.28 -19.65 -12.73
C LEU A 114 -10.08 -18.85 -13.22
N LEU A 115 -9.15 -19.46 -13.93
CA LEU A 115 -8.02 -18.76 -14.54
C LEU A 115 -8.30 -18.44 -16.03
N PRO A 116 -8.04 -17.23 -16.52
CA PRO A 116 -7.48 -16.10 -15.75
C PRO A 116 -8.52 -15.56 -14.75
N LEU A 117 -8.06 -15.27 -13.53
CA LEU A 117 -8.89 -14.59 -12.55
C LEU A 117 -9.44 -13.32 -13.20
N SER A 118 -10.77 -13.15 -13.17
CA SER A 118 -11.36 -11.89 -13.64
C SER A 118 -10.91 -10.74 -12.71
N GLU A 119 -10.87 -9.51 -13.23
CA GLU A 119 -10.57 -8.33 -12.39
C GLU A 119 -11.50 -8.27 -11.17
N ASP A 120 -12.76 -8.68 -11.32
CA ASP A 120 -13.75 -8.77 -10.24
C ASP A 120 -13.39 -9.77 -9.13
N MET A 121 -12.57 -10.78 -9.42
CA MET A 121 -12.10 -11.78 -8.44
C MET A 121 -10.80 -11.34 -7.78
N ILE A 122 -9.98 -10.60 -8.50
CA ILE A 122 -8.69 -10.08 -8.04
C ILE A 122 -8.88 -8.83 -7.18
N TYR A 123 -9.79 -7.97 -7.61
CA TYR A 123 -10.14 -6.75 -6.91
C TYR A 123 -11.61 -6.85 -6.50
N PRO A 124 -11.91 -7.00 -5.21
CA PRO A 124 -13.30 -7.00 -4.78
C PRO A 124 -14.01 -5.76 -5.32
N LYS A 125 -15.19 -5.97 -5.90
CA LYS A 125 -16.02 -4.88 -6.45
C LYS A 125 -16.22 -3.81 -5.39
N GLY A 126 -15.66 -2.65 -5.65
CA GLY A 126 -15.59 -1.55 -4.70
C GLY A 126 -14.33 -1.62 -3.83
N ARG A 127 -13.67 -0.50 -3.66
CA ARG A 127 -12.61 -0.40 -2.66
C ARG A 127 -13.19 -0.67 -1.27
N PRO A 128 -12.44 -1.31 -0.37
CA PRO A 128 -12.89 -1.52 1.00
C PRO A 128 -13.18 -0.17 1.67
N PHE A 129 -14.18 -0.14 2.53
CA PHE A 129 -14.47 1.04 3.35
C PHE A 129 -13.21 1.41 4.14
N THR A 130 -12.78 2.64 3.99
CA THR A 130 -11.48 3.09 4.49
C THR A 130 -11.64 4.16 5.55
N CYS A 131 -11.09 3.90 6.72
CA CYS A 131 -11.07 4.79 7.85
C CYS A 131 -9.70 5.43 8.03
N LEU A 132 -9.62 6.76 8.04
CA LEU A 132 -8.41 7.51 8.36
C LEU A 132 -8.34 7.79 9.85
N VAL A 133 -7.21 7.49 10.47
CA VAL A 133 -6.83 7.93 11.81
C VAL A 133 -5.62 8.83 11.67
N TYR A 134 -5.77 10.11 11.99
CA TYR A 134 -4.66 11.05 11.90
C TYR A 134 -4.14 11.37 13.29
N THR A 135 -2.85 11.10 13.55
CA THR A 135 -2.30 11.18 14.90
C THR A 135 -0.91 11.80 14.95
N ASN A 136 -0.57 12.34 16.10
CA ASN A 136 0.77 12.77 16.48
C ASN A 136 1.26 12.11 17.77
N ILE A 137 0.53 11.11 18.25
CA ILE A 137 0.87 10.35 19.45
C ILE A 137 0.93 8.85 19.15
N SER A 138 1.58 8.12 20.03
CA SER A 138 1.87 6.70 19.86
C SER A 138 0.80 5.76 20.41
N GLU A 139 -0.09 6.25 21.25
CA GLU A 139 -1.05 5.43 21.96
C GLU A 139 -2.44 6.05 21.84
N ILE A 140 -3.28 5.39 21.07
CA ILE A 140 -4.65 5.85 20.77
C ILE A 140 -5.63 4.90 21.45
N PRO A 141 -6.46 5.40 22.38
CA PRO A 141 -7.43 4.57 23.07
C PRO A 141 -8.33 3.79 22.12
N HIS A 142 -8.55 2.52 22.42
CA HIS A 142 -9.44 1.60 21.69
C HIS A 142 -9.13 1.39 20.20
N LEU A 143 -8.04 1.94 19.66
CA LEU A 143 -7.72 1.76 18.24
C LEU A 143 -7.50 0.29 17.88
N THR A 144 -6.76 -0.45 18.70
CA THR A 144 -6.51 -1.88 18.49
C THR A 144 -7.79 -2.70 18.56
N ASP A 145 -8.69 -2.34 19.49
CA ASP A 145 -9.98 -3.01 19.65
C ASP A 145 -10.86 -2.81 18.41
N LEU A 146 -10.93 -1.57 17.90
CA LEU A 146 -11.66 -1.22 16.68
C LEU A 146 -11.10 -1.94 15.45
N ILE A 147 -9.78 -1.95 15.28
CA ILE A 147 -9.11 -2.66 14.18
C ILE A 147 -9.49 -4.14 14.20
N SER A 148 -9.43 -4.78 15.36
CA SER A 148 -9.74 -6.20 15.52
C SER A 148 -11.23 -6.51 15.32
N ALA A 149 -12.11 -5.61 15.76
CA ALA A 149 -13.56 -5.78 15.63
C ALA A 149 -14.08 -5.55 14.20
N LEU A 150 -13.32 -4.81 13.38
CA LEU A 150 -13.73 -4.40 12.04
C LEU A 150 -12.75 -4.87 10.95
N PRO A 151 -12.58 -6.19 10.75
CA PRO A 151 -11.56 -6.73 9.84
C PRO A 151 -11.81 -6.41 8.36
N LYS A 152 -13.03 -5.99 7.99
CA LYS A 152 -13.37 -5.58 6.62
C LYS A 152 -13.16 -4.08 6.35
N VAL A 153 -12.86 -3.30 7.38
CA VAL A 153 -12.56 -1.87 7.28
C VAL A 153 -11.05 -1.69 7.15
N GLN A 154 -10.61 -0.95 6.15
CA GLN A 154 -9.21 -0.56 6.03
C GLN A 154 -8.90 0.64 6.92
N PHE A 155 -7.92 0.52 7.79
CA PHE A 155 -7.46 1.60 8.64
C PHE A 155 -6.17 2.19 8.08
N LYS A 156 -6.23 3.48 7.72
CA LYS A 156 -5.06 4.28 7.40
C LYS A 156 -4.66 5.10 8.61
N ILE A 157 -3.52 4.80 9.20
CA ILE A 157 -3.01 5.52 10.36
C ILE A 157 -1.89 6.44 9.87
N ALA A 158 -2.11 7.74 9.95
CA ALA A 158 -1.18 8.73 9.42
C ALA A 158 -0.61 9.62 10.52
N SER A 159 0.71 9.86 10.46
CA SER A 159 1.39 10.75 11.39
C SER A 159 2.36 11.67 10.65
N ARG A 160 2.33 12.98 10.98
CA ARG A 160 3.32 13.96 10.47
C ARG A 160 4.72 13.69 10.99
N GLN A 161 4.83 13.08 12.16
CA GLN A 161 6.09 12.70 12.79
C GLN A 161 6.44 11.24 12.53
N HIS A 162 7.63 10.85 12.92
CA HIS A 162 7.97 9.43 12.96
C HIS A 162 7.05 8.70 13.93
N VAL A 163 6.48 7.58 13.47
CA VAL A 163 5.68 6.73 14.36
C VAL A 163 6.60 5.96 15.29
N THR A 164 6.09 5.74 16.50
CA THR A 164 6.75 4.90 17.50
C THR A 164 6.55 3.42 17.18
N ASP A 165 7.30 2.56 17.86
CA ASP A 165 7.21 1.12 17.75
C ASP A 165 5.79 0.60 18.03
N LYS A 166 5.05 1.23 18.94
CA LYS A 166 3.66 0.86 19.25
C LYS A 166 2.73 1.03 18.07
N LEU A 167 2.79 2.16 17.35
CA LEU A 167 2.01 2.35 16.13
C LEU A 167 2.52 1.48 14.98
N ALA A 168 3.84 1.28 14.91
CA ALA A 168 4.44 0.42 13.90
C ALA A 168 3.97 -1.04 14.03
N GLN A 169 3.74 -1.53 15.25
CA GLN A 169 3.22 -2.88 15.50
C GLN A 169 1.82 -3.10 14.91
N LEU A 170 1.00 -2.05 14.76
CA LEU A 170 -0.33 -2.17 14.16
C LEU A 170 -0.29 -2.64 12.69
N ILE A 171 0.87 -2.55 12.06
CA ILE A 171 1.10 -3.06 10.70
C ILE A 171 0.96 -4.59 10.61
N THR A 172 0.99 -5.30 11.72
CA THR A 172 0.73 -6.75 11.77
C THR A 172 -0.73 -7.10 11.45
N TYR A 173 -1.64 -6.14 11.59
CA TYR A 173 -3.02 -6.33 11.18
C TYR A 173 -3.15 -6.16 9.66
N PRO A 174 -3.76 -7.11 8.95
CA PRO A 174 -3.85 -7.07 7.48
C PRO A 174 -4.68 -5.89 6.96
N ASN A 175 -5.61 -5.40 7.77
CA ASN A 175 -6.47 -4.26 7.46
C ASN A 175 -5.91 -2.90 7.94
N VAL A 176 -4.60 -2.81 8.22
CA VAL A 176 -3.96 -1.58 8.68
C VAL A 176 -2.81 -1.16 7.77
N THR A 177 -2.78 0.11 7.42
CA THR A 177 -1.65 0.76 6.77
C THR A 177 -1.17 1.93 7.61
N VAL A 178 0.13 2.01 7.90
CA VAL A 178 0.71 3.09 8.72
C VAL A 178 1.56 3.99 7.84
N TYR A 179 1.21 5.27 7.80
CA TYR A 179 1.93 6.34 7.09
C TYR A 179 2.74 7.16 8.10
N SER A 180 4.03 6.92 8.12
CA SER A 180 4.97 7.57 9.05
C SER A 180 5.65 8.77 8.42
N ALA A 181 5.88 9.81 9.22
CA ALA A 181 6.67 10.99 8.83
C ALA A 181 6.19 11.65 7.53
N ILE A 182 4.89 11.83 7.39
CA ILE A 182 4.29 12.39 6.17
C ILE A 182 4.47 13.91 6.04
N ALA A 183 5.01 14.59 7.08
CA ALA A 183 5.36 15.99 7.00
C ALA A 183 6.34 16.24 5.85
N GLY A 184 5.99 17.18 4.96
CA GLY A 184 6.80 17.51 3.77
C GLY A 184 6.58 16.59 2.56
N LEU A 185 5.70 15.61 2.63
CA LEU A 185 5.23 14.87 1.46
C LEU A 185 4.05 15.63 0.86
N ASN A 186 4.34 16.55 -0.07
CA ASN A 186 3.36 17.41 -0.69
C ASN A 186 2.20 16.62 -1.28
N GLY A 187 0.98 16.95 -0.84
CA GLY A 187 -0.25 16.38 -1.36
C GLY A 187 -0.68 15.03 -0.74
N LEU A 188 0.15 14.36 0.06
CA LEU A 188 -0.22 13.08 0.66
C LEU A 188 -1.37 13.23 1.67
N ASP A 189 -1.39 14.31 2.44
CA ASP A 189 -2.51 14.61 3.36
C ASP A 189 -3.84 14.66 2.61
N LEU A 190 -3.90 15.35 1.46
CA LEU A 190 -5.09 15.44 0.62
C LEU A 190 -5.45 14.10 -0.03
N GLU A 191 -4.46 13.33 -0.44
CA GLU A 191 -4.68 12.00 -1.01
C GLU A 191 -5.26 11.05 0.04
N LEU A 192 -4.77 11.09 1.27
CA LEU A 192 -5.33 10.33 2.38
C LEU A 192 -6.79 10.71 2.67
N VAL A 193 -7.13 12.00 2.60
CA VAL A 193 -8.51 12.47 2.72
C VAL A 193 -9.38 11.93 1.58
N ARG A 194 -8.94 12.08 0.33
CA ARG A 194 -9.70 11.64 -0.86
C ARG A 194 -9.95 10.13 -0.86
N THR A 195 -8.96 9.37 -0.48
CA THR A 195 -9.01 7.90 -0.50
C THR A 195 -9.54 7.27 0.77
N SER A 196 -10.08 8.06 1.70
CA SER A 196 -10.75 7.60 2.92
C SER A 196 -12.21 8.00 2.92
N ASP A 197 -13.05 7.14 3.49
CA ASP A 197 -14.50 7.35 3.57
C ASP A 197 -14.93 8.02 4.87
N LEU A 198 -14.11 7.86 5.92
CA LEU A 198 -14.36 8.28 7.27
C LEU A 198 -13.08 8.80 7.94
N LEU A 199 -13.17 9.87 8.71
CA LEU A 199 -12.15 10.25 9.69
C LEU A 199 -12.57 9.76 11.09
N LEU A 200 -11.69 8.96 11.69
CA LEU A 200 -11.84 8.55 13.08
C LEU A 200 -10.97 9.46 13.95
N ASP A 201 -11.58 10.50 14.52
CA ASP A 201 -10.92 11.52 15.35
C ASP A 201 -10.91 11.13 16.83
N ILE A 202 -10.25 10.02 17.14
CA ILE A 202 -10.08 9.48 18.51
C ILE A 202 -8.71 9.79 19.11
N ASN A 203 -7.92 10.63 18.45
CA ASN A 203 -6.62 11.06 18.90
C ASN A 203 -6.75 12.07 20.07
N PRO A 204 -6.26 11.75 21.29
CA PRO A 204 -6.27 12.70 22.40
C PRO A 204 -5.19 13.79 22.27
N GLY A 205 -4.29 13.68 21.31
CA GLY A 205 -3.27 14.70 21.05
C GLY A 205 -3.81 15.95 20.34
N ARG A 206 -2.89 16.81 19.91
CA ARG A 206 -3.26 18.03 19.18
C ARG A 206 -3.98 17.69 17.88
N LYS A 207 -5.15 18.30 17.71
CA LYS A 207 -5.94 18.15 16.48
C LYS A 207 -5.25 18.81 15.29
N VAL A 208 -5.33 18.16 14.15
CA VAL A 208 -4.86 18.70 12.86
C VAL A 208 -6.08 19.28 12.14
N VAL A 209 -6.28 20.58 12.35
CA VAL A 209 -7.49 21.29 11.88
C VAL A 209 -7.64 21.19 10.36
N GLU A 210 -6.53 21.23 9.63
CA GLU A 210 -6.51 21.14 8.16
C GLU A 210 -7.12 19.83 7.65
N ILE A 211 -6.90 18.72 8.36
CA ILE A 211 -7.49 17.42 8.01
C ILE A 211 -8.98 17.39 8.32
N LEU A 212 -9.38 17.93 9.47
CA LEU A 212 -10.80 18.05 9.84
C LEU A 212 -11.55 18.90 8.81
N ASP A 213 -10.99 20.03 8.42
CA ASP A 213 -11.61 20.93 7.44
C ASP A 213 -11.67 20.30 6.04
N ALA A 214 -10.66 19.53 5.65
CA ALA A 214 -10.66 18.82 4.38
C ALA A 214 -11.75 17.73 4.32
N PHE A 215 -11.97 16.96 5.40
CA PHE A 215 -13.05 15.99 5.47
C PHE A 215 -14.44 16.67 5.38
N ARG A 216 -14.60 17.82 6.02
CA ARG A 216 -15.85 18.60 5.93
C ARG A 216 -16.07 19.14 4.53
N PHE A 217 -15.05 19.68 3.91
CA PHE A 217 -15.13 20.18 2.54
C PHE A 217 -15.58 19.08 1.56
N GLU A 218 -15.10 17.84 1.78
CA GLU A 218 -15.49 16.68 0.99
C GLU A 218 -16.82 16.05 1.45
N ASN A 219 -17.54 16.64 2.41
CA ASN A 219 -18.76 16.09 3.01
C ASN A 219 -18.62 14.66 3.54
N LYS A 220 -17.46 14.31 4.06
CA LYS A 220 -17.19 13.00 4.63
C LYS A 220 -17.42 12.99 6.13
N PRO A 221 -17.90 11.86 6.70
CA PRO A 221 -18.19 11.76 8.12
C PRO A 221 -16.92 11.84 8.98
N ILE A 222 -17.09 12.41 10.17
CA ILE A 222 -16.06 12.45 11.22
C ILE A 222 -16.68 11.85 12.48
N LEU A 223 -16.10 10.79 13.00
CA LEU A 223 -16.47 10.16 14.27
C LEU A 223 -15.40 10.40 15.31
N GLY A 224 -15.80 10.50 16.57
CA GLY A 224 -14.87 10.70 17.66
C GLY A 224 -15.47 10.41 19.03
N PHE A 225 -14.63 10.47 20.07
CA PHE A 225 -15.11 10.40 21.45
C PHE A 225 -15.60 11.76 21.96
N GLU A 226 -16.62 11.75 22.81
CA GLU A 226 -17.26 12.97 23.34
C GLU A 226 -16.28 13.89 24.06
N ASP A 227 -15.38 13.32 24.84
CA ASP A 227 -14.36 14.04 25.61
C ASP A 227 -13.23 14.61 24.74
N LEU A 228 -13.14 14.19 23.49
CA LEU A 228 -12.15 14.66 22.50
C LEU A 228 -12.76 15.59 21.44
N LYS A 229 -14.04 15.87 21.54
CA LYS A 229 -14.78 16.69 20.57
C LYS A 229 -14.17 18.07 20.39
N SER A 230 -13.92 18.44 19.14
CA SER A 230 -13.61 19.81 18.79
C SER A 230 -14.91 20.63 18.68
N THR A 231 -15.02 21.69 19.46
CA THR A 231 -16.23 22.57 19.45
C THR A 231 -16.48 23.26 18.11
N LYS A 232 -15.49 23.29 17.24
CA LYS A 232 -15.56 23.94 15.92
C LYS A 232 -16.04 23.02 14.79
N HIS A 233 -16.20 21.73 15.05
CA HIS A 233 -16.47 20.75 14.00
C HIS A 233 -17.75 19.96 14.30
N ASN A 234 -18.62 19.85 13.31
CA ASN A 234 -19.74 18.92 13.32
C ASN A 234 -19.22 17.50 13.18
N GLN A 235 -19.10 16.78 14.28
CA GLN A 235 -18.73 15.38 14.27
C GLN A 235 -19.69 14.59 15.15
N GLN A 236 -19.96 13.37 14.74
CA GLN A 236 -20.70 12.43 15.55
C GLN A 236 -19.78 11.89 16.65
N THR A 237 -20.23 11.93 17.89
CA THR A 237 -19.42 11.54 19.03
C THR A 237 -20.09 10.46 19.85
N TYR A 238 -19.26 9.65 20.49
CA TYR A 238 -19.65 8.54 21.33
C TYR A 238 -18.89 8.59 22.65
N SER A 239 -19.52 8.14 23.74
CA SER A 239 -18.79 7.89 24.98
C SER A 239 -17.73 6.82 24.78
N ARG A 240 -16.58 6.92 25.46
CA ARG A 240 -15.51 5.91 25.36
C ARG A 240 -15.99 4.52 25.72
N ASP A 241 -16.90 4.40 26.66
CA ASP A 241 -17.46 3.12 27.09
C ASP A 241 -18.34 2.49 26.01
N ARG A 242 -18.81 3.28 25.05
CA ARG A 242 -19.67 2.88 23.95
C ARG A 242 -18.94 2.80 22.60
N TRP A 243 -17.62 2.61 22.63
CA TRP A 243 -16.80 2.56 21.40
C TRP A 243 -17.25 1.51 20.37
N LYS A 244 -17.94 0.45 20.83
CA LYS A 244 -18.51 -0.58 19.95
C LYS A 244 -19.70 -0.08 19.11
N GLU A 245 -20.24 1.07 19.43
CA GLU A 245 -21.38 1.65 18.71
C GLU A 245 -20.91 2.63 17.60
N MET A 246 -19.62 2.95 17.55
CA MET A 246 -18.99 3.72 16.48
C MET A 246 -18.91 2.90 15.20
#